data_bfbdd2be047850673bf980ee51953547
#
_entry.id   bfbdd2be047850673bf980ee51953547
#
_cell.length_a   1.000
_cell.length_b   1.000
_cell.length_c   1.000
_cell.angle_alpha   90.00
_cell.angle_beta   90.00
_cell.angle_gamma   90.00
#
_symmetry.space_group_name_H-M   'P 1'
#
loop_
_entity.id
_entity.type
_entity.pdbx_description
1 polymer ?
#
loop_
_entity_poly.entity_id
_entity_poly.type
_entity_poly.pdbx_seq_one_letter_code
_entity_poly.pdbx_strand_id
1 'polypeptide(L)'
;MNKIVKLTVVLFLVCAIVAGVLGGVNLITKDKIAEQDRIKTEKAYAAVLVSDNGYTEVSFDKTAFPTVDSINECNNGAGWVVTTTFSGAQGSITMAVGVDTDMKCTGISIISHAETSGLGAK
;
A
#
# COMPACT_ATOMS: atom_id res chain seq x y z
N MET A 1 -22.98 -46.23 -6.27
CA MET A 1 -22.91 -44.79 -6.00
C MET A 1 -23.43 -44.05 -7.22
N ASN A 2 -24.34 -43.14 -7.03
CA ASN A 2 -24.91 -42.39 -8.15
C ASN A 2 -23.83 -41.51 -8.80
N LYS A 3 -23.86 -41.42 -10.12
CA LYS A 3 -22.90 -40.58 -10.88
C LYS A 3 -22.88 -39.13 -10.35
N ILE A 4 -24.01 -38.59 -9.94
CA ILE A 4 -24.15 -37.24 -9.36
C ILE A 4 -23.34 -37.13 -8.07
N VAL A 5 -23.44 -38.07 -7.16
CA VAL A 5 -22.70 -38.09 -5.89
C VAL A 5 -21.19 -38.13 -6.13
N LYS A 6 -20.76 -38.99 -7.09
CA LYS A 6 -19.35 -39.08 -7.46
C LYS A 6 -18.80 -37.76 -8.02
N LEU A 7 -19.54 -37.10 -8.89
CA LEU A 7 -19.17 -35.80 -9.44
C LEU A 7 -19.09 -34.73 -8.36
N THR A 8 -20.06 -34.70 -7.45
CA THR A 8 -20.09 -33.74 -6.32
C THR A 8 -18.87 -33.93 -5.41
N VAL A 9 -18.53 -35.16 -5.06
CA VAL A 9 -17.36 -35.46 -4.22
C VAL A 9 -16.06 -35.05 -4.89
N VAL A 10 -15.90 -35.34 -6.18
CA VAL A 10 -14.70 -34.94 -6.94
C VAL A 10 -14.55 -33.45 -7.00
N LEU A 11 -15.64 -32.72 -7.29
CA LEU A 11 -15.65 -31.25 -7.32
C LEU A 11 -15.31 -30.66 -5.95
N PHE A 12 -15.90 -31.16 -4.88
CA PHE A 12 -15.61 -30.76 -3.50
C PHE A 12 -14.13 -30.95 -3.16
N LEU A 13 -13.56 -32.10 -3.53
CA LEU A 13 -12.16 -32.45 -3.28
C LEU A 13 -11.21 -31.49 -4.00
N VAL A 14 -11.48 -31.20 -5.28
CA VAL A 14 -10.68 -30.24 -6.06
C VAL A 14 -10.75 -28.85 -5.45
N CYS A 15 -11.93 -28.38 -5.09
CA CYS A 15 -12.09 -27.06 -4.46
C CYS A 15 -11.37 -26.97 -3.10
N ALA A 16 -11.42 -28.04 -2.29
CA ALA A 16 -10.73 -28.10 -1.00
C ALA A 16 -9.20 -28.04 -1.16
N ILE A 17 -8.64 -28.75 -2.14
CA ILE A 17 -7.20 -28.74 -2.42
C ILE A 17 -6.76 -27.34 -2.88
N VAL A 18 -7.48 -26.74 -3.83
CA VAL A 18 -7.17 -25.40 -4.34
C VAL A 18 -7.24 -24.36 -3.22
N ALA A 19 -8.29 -24.38 -2.42
CA ALA A 19 -8.44 -23.48 -1.27
C ALA A 19 -7.33 -23.65 -0.23
N GLY A 20 -6.93 -24.88 0.05
CA GLY A 20 -5.83 -25.18 0.96
C GLY A 20 -4.47 -24.67 0.45
N VAL A 21 -4.19 -24.86 -0.83
CA VAL A 21 -2.96 -24.35 -1.48
C VAL A 21 -2.92 -22.82 -1.45
N LEU A 22 -4.01 -22.16 -1.84
CA LEU A 22 -4.09 -20.69 -1.83
C LEU A 22 -3.94 -20.11 -0.42
N GLY A 23 -4.60 -20.73 0.57
CA GLY A 23 -4.46 -20.31 1.98
C GLY A 23 -3.04 -20.49 2.51
N GLY A 24 -2.40 -21.62 2.20
CA GLY A 24 -1.01 -21.89 2.57
C GLY A 24 -0.02 -20.90 1.96
N VAL A 25 -0.16 -20.62 0.67
CA VAL A 25 0.66 -19.62 -0.04
C VAL A 25 0.44 -18.24 0.56
N ASN A 26 -0.79 -17.86 0.85
CA ASN A 26 -1.11 -16.57 1.47
C ASN A 26 -0.46 -16.39 2.84
N LEU A 27 -0.45 -17.43 3.68
CA LEU A 27 0.21 -17.37 4.99
C LEU A 27 1.72 -17.13 4.89
N ILE A 28 2.38 -17.79 3.93
CA ILE A 28 3.83 -17.61 3.69
C ILE A 28 4.13 -16.26 3.07
N THR A 29 3.27 -15.80 2.16
CA THR A 29 3.50 -14.60 1.35
C THR A 29 3.12 -13.32 2.08
N LYS A 30 2.19 -13.39 3.04
CA LYS A 30 1.70 -12.24 3.81
C LYS A 30 2.84 -11.41 4.41
N ASP A 31 3.79 -12.05 5.07
CA ASP A 31 4.93 -11.38 5.70
C ASP A 31 5.86 -10.75 4.65
N LYS A 32 6.03 -11.42 3.51
CA LYS A 32 6.82 -10.89 2.38
C LYS A 32 6.15 -9.67 1.75
N ILE A 33 4.83 -9.68 1.61
CA ILE A 33 4.07 -8.54 1.09
C ILE A 33 4.20 -7.34 2.04
N ALA A 34 4.02 -7.55 3.35
CA ALA A 34 4.16 -6.50 4.36
C ALA A 34 5.57 -5.88 4.35
N GLU A 35 6.61 -6.69 4.22
CA GLU A 35 7.99 -6.22 4.11
C GLU A 35 8.22 -5.42 2.81
N GLN A 36 7.69 -5.87 1.69
CA GLN A 36 7.80 -5.16 0.42
C GLN A 36 7.07 -3.81 0.46
N ASP A 37 5.90 -3.75 1.08
CA ASP A 37 5.15 -2.51 1.22
C ASP A 37 5.88 -1.51 2.14
N ARG A 38 6.50 -1.99 3.21
CA ARG A 38 7.35 -1.17 4.06
C ARG A 38 8.53 -0.59 3.28
N ILE A 39 9.24 -1.41 2.52
CA ILE A 39 10.38 -0.98 1.69
C ILE A 39 9.94 0.05 0.64
N LYS A 40 8.79 -0.17 -0.02
CA LYS A 40 8.24 0.78 -0.99
C LYS A 40 7.91 2.13 -0.34
N THR A 41 7.30 2.10 0.84
CA THR A 41 6.95 3.31 1.60
C THR A 41 8.20 4.07 2.02
N GLU A 42 9.20 3.39 2.55
CA GLU A 42 10.47 4.01 2.94
C GLU A 42 11.20 4.64 1.73
N LYS A 43 11.23 3.94 0.60
CA LYS A 43 11.79 4.47 -0.65
C LYS A 43 11.03 5.69 -1.17
N ALA A 44 9.70 5.66 -1.08
CA ALA A 44 8.87 6.78 -1.48
C ALA A 44 9.13 8.02 -0.60
N TYR A 45 9.26 7.83 0.70
CA TYR A 45 9.60 8.91 1.63
C TYR A 45 10.99 9.49 1.34
N ALA A 46 11.98 8.64 1.13
CA ALA A 46 13.34 9.09 0.79
C ALA A 46 13.39 9.83 -0.55
N ALA A 47 12.51 9.50 -1.49
CA ALA A 47 12.44 10.17 -2.79
C ALA A 47 11.87 11.59 -2.70
N VAL A 48 10.98 11.85 -1.74
CA VAL A 48 10.33 13.17 -1.59
C VAL A 48 11.00 14.03 -0.53
N LEU A 49 11.55 13.42 0.52
CA LEU A 49 12.23 14.13 1.60
C LEU A 49 13.18 13.19 2.35
N VAL A 50 14.47 13.41 2.19
CA VAL A 50 15.50 12.56 2.80
C VAL A 50 15.59 12.83 4.31
N SER A 51 15.55 11.77 5.11
CA SER A 51 15.79 11.82 6.55
C SER A 51 16.80 10.74 6.96
N ASP A 52 17.92 11.17 7.51
CA ASP A 52 18.96 10.28 8.00
C ASP A 52 18.57 9.59 9.33
N ASN A 53 17.66 10.21 10.08
CA ASN A 53 17.23 9.76 11.41
C ASN A 53 15.84 9.09 11.41
N GLY A 54 15.28 8.83 10.22
CA GLY A 54 13.96 8.22 10.07
C GLY A 54 12.80 9.22 10.18
N TYR A 55 11.61 8.68 10.32
CA TYR A 55 10.36 9.43 10.33
C TYR A 55 9.55 9.08 11.57
N THR A 56 8.87 10.08 12.14
CA THR A 56 7.96 9.89 13.28
C THR A 56 6.54 10.28 12.88
N GLU A 57 5.59 9.41 13.15
CA GLU A 57 4.17 9.68 12.84
C GLU A 57 3.63 10.79 13.76
N VAL A 58 2.95 11.75 13.13
CA VAL A 58 2.32 12.89 13.81
C VAL A 58 0.81 12.70 13.85
N SER A 59 0.21 12.92 15.01
CA SER A 59 -1.25 12.88 15.19
C SER A 59 -1.91 14.05 14.47
N PHE A 60 -2.99 13.80 13.75
CA PHE A 60 -3.80 14.82 13.09
C PHE A 60 -5.28 14.44 13.10
N ASP A 61 -6.14 15.41 12.81
CA ASP A 61 -7.58 15.19 12.74
C ASP A 61 -7.97 14.57 11.39
N LYS A 62 -8.21 13.26 11.38
CA LYS A 62 -8.67 12.53 10.18
C LYS A 62 -10.06 12.94 9.71
N THR A 63 -10.85 13.53 10.58
CA THR A 63 -12.20 14.01 10.23
C THR A 63 -12.12 15.26 9.35
N ALA A 64 -11.15 16.14 9.63
CA ALA A 64 -10.88 17.32 8.82
C ALA A 64 -10.20 16.99 7.48
N PHE A 65 -9.41 15.91 7.45
CA PHE A 65 -8.62 15.50 6.28
C PHE A 65 -8.83 14.03 5.94
N PRO A 66 -10.00 13.64 5.42
CA PRO A 66 -10.35 12.22 5.21
C PRO A 66 -9.49 11.51 4.16
N THR A 67 -8.85 12.23 3.25
CA THR A 67 -7.96 11.66 2.23
C THR A 67 -6.53 11.46 2.71
N VAL A 68 -6.16 12.03 3.84
CA VAL A 68 -4.82 11.89 4.43
C VAL A 68 -4.77 10.64 5.31
N ASP A 69 -3.86 9.73 5.00
CA ASP A 69 -3.69 8.49 5.75
C ASP A 69 -2.78 8.68 6.96
N SER A 70 -1.64 9.33 6.74
CA SER A 70 -0.67 9.61 7.80
C SER A 70 0.17 10.85 7.49
N ILE A 71 0.70 11.47 8.54
CA ILE A 71 1.67 12.55 8.45
C ILE A 71 2.89 12.11 9.26
N ASN A 72 4.05 12.08 8.62
CA ASN A 72 5.30 11.71 9.27
C ASN A 72 6.25 12.91 9.26
N GLU A 73 6.77 13.25 10.41
CA GLU A 73 7.80 14.28 10.55
C GLU A 73 9.18 13.66 10.37
N CYS A 74 10.03 14.33 9.60
CA CYS A 74 11.43 13.95 9.49
C CYS A 74 12.16 14.24 10.80
N ASN A 75 12.83 13.25 11.37
CA ASN A 75 13.55 13.39 12.63
C ASN A 75 14.76 14.33 12.55
N ASN A 76 15.22 14.65 11.34
CA ASN A 76 16.29 15.63 11.12
C ASN A 76 15.77 17.07 10.96
N GLY A 77 14.47 17.31 11.12
CA GLY A 77 13.85 18.64 11.00
C GLY A 77 13.73 19.17 9.57
N ALA A 78 13.90 18.31 8.56
CA ALA A 78 13.83 18.72 7.14
C ALA A 78 12.39 19.03 6.67
N GLY A 79 11.38 18.57 7.38
CA GLY A 79 9.98 18.80 7.05
C GLY A 79 9.09 17.60 7.36
N TRP A 80 8.03 17.44 6.59
CA TRP A 80 7.02 16.40 6.78
C TRP A 80 6.77 15.61 5.50
N VAL A 81 6.41 14.34 5.64
CA VAL A 81 5.91 13.51 4.56
C VAL A 81 4.44 13.20 4.84
N VAL A 82 3.57 13.60 3.94
CA VAL A 82 2.13 13.35 4.01
C VAL A 82 1.78 12.20 3.08
N THR A 83 1.23 11.13 3.63
CA THR A 83 0.70 10.01 2.84
C THR A 83 -0.79 10.22 2.65
N THR A 84 -1.23 10.23 1.40
CA THR A 84 -2.63 10.44 1.05
C THR A 84 -3.12 9.37 0.07
N THR A 85 -4.38 8.98 0.22
CA THR A 85 -5.06 8.06 -0.68
C THR A 85 -6.30 8.73 -1.26
N PHE A 86 -6.44 8.69 -2.57
CA PHE A 86 -7.59 9.24 -3.28
C PHE A 86 -8.02 8.32 -4.42
N SER A 87 -9.23 8.53 -4.92
CA SER A 87 -9.75 7.74 -6.02
C SER A 87 -9.15 8.18 -7.36
N GLY A 88 -8.51 7.24 -8.04
CA GLY A 88 -8.09 7.39 -9.43
C GLY A 88 -9.16 6.94 -10.42
N ALA A 89 -8.80 6.82 -11.69
CA ALA A 89 -9.72 6.39 -12.75
C ALA A 89 -10.13 4.91 -12.64
N GLN A 90 -9.23 4.05 -12.20
CA GLN A 90 -9.46 2.60 -12.08
C GLN A 90 -9.37 2.07 -10.64
N GLY A 91 -9.01 2.89 -9.70
CA GLY A 91 -8.89 2.47 -8.30
C GLY A 91 -8.22 3.53 -7.43
N SER A 92 -7.90 3.16 -6.22
CA SER A 92 -7.24 4.06 -5.28
C SER A 92 -5.77 4.28 -5.65
N ILE A 93 -5.33 5.51 -5.49
CA ILE A 93 -3.92 5.91 -5.63
C ILE A 93 -3.42 6.36 -4.27
N THR A 94 -2.35 5.76 -3.80
CA THR A 94 -1.66 6.15 -2.57
C THR A 94 -0.35 6.83 -2.94
N MET A 95 -0.14 8.05 -2.47
CA MET A 95 1.06 8.82 -2.73
C MET A 95 1.64 9.44 -1.48
N ALA A 96 2.94 9.64 -1.49
CA ALA A 96 3.66 10.42 -0.48
C ALA A 96 4.02 11.80 -1.06
N VAL A 97 3.74 12.83 -0.28
CA VAL A 97 4.07 14.22 -0.62
C VAL A 97 5.04 14.75 0.42
N GLY A 98 6.21 15.19 -0.01
CA GLY A 98 7.18 15.84 0.87
C GLY A 98 6.88 17.34 1.00
N VAL A 99 6.90 17.84 2.23
CA VAL A 99 6.70 19.26 2.55
C VAL A 99 7.86 19.72 3.40
N ASP A 100 8.53 20.78 3.01
CA ASP A 100 9.63 21.36 3.78
C ASP A 100 9.14 22.27 4.93
N THR A 101 10.07 22.83 5.68
CA THR A 101 9.77 23.73 6.79
C THR A 101 9.15 25.05 6.35
N ASP A 102 9.30 25.43 5.08
CA ASP A 102 8.68 26.61 4.47
C ASP A 102 7.29 26.32 3.90
N MET A 103 6.75 25.12 4.16
CA MET A 103 5.45 24.63 3.67
C MET A 103 5.39 24.51 2.14
N LYS A 104 6.52 24.24 1.51
CA LYS A 104 6.62 24.00 0.07
C LYS A 104 6.71 22.51 -0.21
N CYS A 105 6.08 22.08 -1.29
CA CYS A 105 6.19 20.71 -1.76
C CYS A 105 7.61 20.45 -2.29
N THR A 106 8.32 19.50 -1.68
CA THR A 106 9.67 19.10 -2.11
C THR A 106 9.65 18.04 -3.20
N GLY A 107 8.58 17.27 -3.26
CA GLY A 107 8.41 16.21 -4.25
C GLY A 107 7.20 15.35 -3.97
N ILE A 108 6.88 14.50 -4.93
CA ILE A 108 5.76 13.54 -4.87
C ILE A 108 6.28 12.18 -5.30
N SER A 109 5.90 11.13 -4.57
CA SER A 109 6.18 9.74 -4.94
C SER A 109 4.93 8.89 -4.81
N ILE A 110 4.62 8.10 -5.83
CA ILE A 110 3.48 7.19 -5.81
C ILE A 110 3.91 5.90 -5.14
N ILE A 111 3.23 5.52 -4.06
CA ILE A 111 3.46 4.28 -3.32
C ILE A 111 2.73 3.12 -3.99
N SER A 112 1.46 3.33 -4.34
CA SER A 112 0.60 2.30 -4.93
C SER A 112 -0.47 2.92 -5.81
N HIS A 113 -0.81 2.24 -6.89
CA HIS A 113 -1.92 2.62 -7.77
C HIS A 113 -2.50 1.39 -8.48
N ALA A 114 -3.73 1.51 -8.96
CA ALA A 114 -4.41 0.51 -9.76
C ALA A 114 -4.63 0.96 -11.22
N GLU A 115 -3.94 2.03 -11.64
CA GLU A 115 -4.08 2.59 -12.99
C GLU A 115 -3.47 1.70 -14.07
N THR A 116 -4.02 1.78 -15.27
CA THR A 116 -3.52 1.02 -16.41
C THR A 116 -2.14 1.51 -16.84
N SER A 117 -1.19 0.59 -16.93
CA SER A 117 0.17 0.87 -17.39
C SER A 117 0.17 1.48 -18.80
N GLY A 118 0.87 2.58 -18.96
CA GLY A 118 0.97 3.31 -20.23
C GLY A 118 -0.16 4.30 -20.52
N LEU A 119 -1.26 4.26 -19.75
CA LEU A 119 -2.35 5.23 -19.85
C LEU A 119 -2.40 6.17 -18.64
N GLY A 120 -2.64 5.63 -17.46
CA GLY A 120 -2.68 6.40 -16.22
C GLY A 120 -1.38 6.36 -15.43
N ALA A 121 -0.50 5.41 -15.71
CA ALA A 121 0.80 5.24 -15.07
C ALA A 121 1.92 5.36 -16.11
N LYS A 122 2.67 6.45 -16.07
CA LYS A 122 3.87 6.70 -16.87
C LYS A 122 5.10 6.82 -15.99
#